data_0b4c5ba1e60ca2914bd7ace7e5fb6647
#
_entry.id   0b4c5ba1e60ca2914bd7ace7e5fb6647
#
_cell.length_a   1.000
_cell.length_b   1.000
_cell.length_c   1.000
_cell.angle_alpha   90.00
_cell.angle_beta   90.00
_cell.angle_gamma   90.00
#
_symmetry.space_group_name_H-M   'P 1'
#
loop_
_entity.id
_entity.type
_entity.pdbx_description
1 polymer ?
#
loop_
_entity_poly.entity_id
_entity_poly.type
_entity_poly.pdbx_seq_one_letter_code
_entity_poly.pdbx_strand_id
1 'polypeptide(L)'
;MAQFHVYRVPGDRLVLDLQTDLIETGTRVVAPLLPAASGPKAIGRLEPVFELEGAAHVLHTAEMAAIPSALLKAPSVADLSRFDCEIRAALDMVFSGF
;
A
#
# COMPACT_ATOMS: atom_id res chain seq x y z
N MET A 1 -11.97 -4.50 -5.39
CA MET A 1 -10.84 -3.64 -5.02
C MET A 1 -11.35 -2.39 -4.31
N ALA A 2 -10.68 -2.03 -3.26
CA ALA A 2 -11.09 -0.92 -2.41
C ALA A 2 -9.88 -0.15 -1.91
N GLN A 3 -10.00 1.18 -1.86
CA GLN A 3 -8.95 2.06 -1.37
C GLN A 3 -8.50 1.65 0.03
N PHE A 4 -7.19 1.60 0.25
CA PHE A 4 -6.53 1.27 1.51
C PHE A 4 -6.73 -0.18 1.97
N HIS A 5 -7.17 -1.05 1.08
CA HIS A 5 -7.13 -2.50 1.31
C HIS A 5 -5.82 -3.08 0.79
N VAL A 6 -5.38 -4.16 1.41
CA VAL A 6 -4.16 -4.89 1.05
C VAL A 6 -4.51 -6.07 0.17
N TYR A 7 -3.77 -6.25 -0.92
CA TYR A 7 -3.98 -7.36 -1.85
C TYR A 7 -2.68 -8.11 -2.09
N ARG A 8 -2.81 -9.41 -2.32
CA ARG A 8 -1.70 -10.26 -2.74
C ARG A 8 -1.68 -10.30 -4.26
N VAL A 9 -0.53 -9.96 -4.84
CA VAL A 9 -0.35 -9.97 -6.30
C VAL A 9 0.67 -11.03 -6.69
N PRO A 10 0.80 -11.36 -8.01
CA PRO A 10 1.75 -12.38 -8.46
C PRO A 10 3.16 -12.16 -7.91
N GLY A 11 3.84 -13.27 -7.56
CA GLY A 11 5.14 -13.20 -6.91
C GLY A 11 5.04 -13.20 -5.39
N ASP A 12 3.84 -13.48 -4.84
CA ASP A 12 3.58 -13.53 -3.39
C ASP A 12 3.90 -12.19 -2.71
N ARG A 13 3.58 -11.09 -3.39
CA ARG A 13 3.83 -9.74 -2.89
C ARG A 13 2.54 -9.12 -2.39
N LEU A 14 2.65 -8.33 -1.31
CA LEU A 14 1.55 -7.54 -0.80
C LEU A 14 1.66 -6.11 -1.29
N VAL A 15 0.52 -5.56 -1.71
CA VAL A 15 0.42 -4.16 -2.12
C VAL A 15 -0.76 -3.51 -1.43
N LEU A 16 -0.64 -2.21 -1.16
CA LEU A 16 -1.74 -1.40 -0.63
C LEU A 16 -2.35 -0.61 -1.79
N ASP A 17 -3.66 -0.74 -1.97
CA ASP A 17 -4.41 0.03 -2.96
C ASP A 17 -4.56 1.46 -2.45
N LEU A 18 -3.98 2.42 -3.17
CA LEU A 18 -3.99 3.83 -2.77
C LEU A 18 -5.04 4.65 -3.51
N GLN A 19 -5.55 4.12 -4.62
CA GLN A 19 -6.41 4.89 -5.50
C GLN A 19 -7.84 5.03 -4.95
N THR A 20 -8.41 6.22 -5.11
CA THR A 20 -9.82 6.42 -4.78
C THR A 20 -10.71 5.48 -5.59
N ASP A 21 -11.79 5.00 -4.96
CA ASP A 21 -12.77 4.14 -5.64
C ASP A 21 -13.62 4.91 -6.65
N LEU A 22 -13.52 6.23 -6.67
CA LEU A 22 -14.29 7.09 -7.57
C LEU A 22 -13.73 7.16 -8.99
N ILE A 23 -12.49 6.71 -9.19
CA ILE A 23 -11.82 6.76 -10.49
C ILE A 23 -11.51 5.35 -10.97
N GLU A 24 -12.03 4.99 -12.14
CA GLU A 24 -11.79 3.69 -12.76
C GLU A 24 -11.12 3.90 -14.11
N THR A 25 -9.86 3.47 -14.22
CA THR A 25 -9.06 3.66 -15.43
C THR A 25 -8.49 2.34 -15.97
N GLY A 26 -8.91 1.20 -15.40
CA GLY A 26 -8.34 -0.09 -15.75
C GLY A 26 -7.05 -0.40 -15.01
N THR A 27 -6.50 0.56 -14.29
CA THR A 27 -5.34 0.39 -13.42
C THR A 27 -5.63 0.94 -12.04
N ARG A 28 -4.82 0.49 -11.06
CA ARG A 28 -4.90 1.00 -9.69
C ARG A 28 -3.50 1.42 -9.25
N VAL A 29 -3.40 2.59 -8.63
CA VAL A 29 -2.13 3.03 -8.03
C VAL A 29 -1.98 2.33 -6.70
N VAL A 30 -0.89 1.58 -6.56
CA VAL A 30 -0.59 0.80 -5.35
C VAL A 30 0.83 1.08 -4.89
N ALA A 31 1.13 0.77 -3.63
CA ALA A 31 2.49 0.79 -3.11
C ALA A 31 2.81 -0.55 -2.46
N PRO A 32 4.06 -1.03 -2.57
CA PRO A 32 4.43 -2.32 -2.01
C PRO A 32 4.53 -2.29 -0.49
N LEU A 33 4.17 -3.42 0.12
CA LEU A 33 4.31 -3.67 1.55
C LEU A 33 5.33 -4.81 1.71
N LEU A 34 6.51 -4.51 2.21
CA LEU A 34 7.58 -5.49 2.35
C LEU A 34 7.78 -5.87 3.82
N PRO A 35 8.08 -7.14 4.12
CA PRO A 35 8.35 -7.55 5.50
C PRO A 35 9.48 -6.73 6.12
N ALA A 36 9.25 -6.19 7.31
CA ALA A 36 10.25 -5.37 8.00
C ALA A 36 11.51 -6.17 8.33
N ALA A 37 11.36 -7.47 8.60
CA ALA A 37 12.48 -8.33 8.98
C ALA A 37 13.46 -8.61 7.84
N SER A 38 13.01 -8.55 6.58
CA SER A 38 13.81 -8.92 5.41
C SER A 38 13.96 -7.82 4.38
N GLY A 39 13.29 -6.69 4.59
CA GLY A 39 13.32 -5.56 3.67
C GLY A 39 14.15 -4.41 4.18
N PRO A 40 14.22 -3.31 3.41
CA PRO A 40 14.87 -2.09 3.85
C PRO A 40 14.24 -1.52 5.11
N LYS A 41 15.03 -0.84 5.91
CA LYS A 41 14.54 -0.20 7.13
C LYS A 41 13.56 0.93 6.80
N ALA A 42 12.49 1.04 7.57
CA ALA A 42 11.49 2.08 7.38
C ALA A 42 12.06 3.49 7.58
N ILE A 43 11.61 4.43 6.75
CA ILE A 43 12.00 5.83 6.82
C ILE A 43 10.85 6.63 7.47
N GLY A 44 10.86 6.69 8.79
CA GLY A 44 9.95 7.55 9.57
C GLY A 44 8.50 7.56 9.08
N ARG A 45 7.90 8.76 9.01
CA ARG A 45 6.51 8.92 8.58
C ARG A 45 6.30 8.72 7.08
N LEU A 46 7.36 8.74 6.29
CA LEU A 46 7.27 8.45 4.86
C LEU A 46 6.88 7.00 4.61
N GLU A 47 7.36 6.10 5.47
CA GLU A 47 7.15 4.66 5.31
C GLU A 47 6.53 4.06 6.57
N PRO A 48 5.21 4.20 6.75
CA PRO A 48 4.54 3.63 7.92
C PRO A 48 4.62 2.10 7.94
N VAL A 49 4.58 1.54 9.15
CA VAL A 49 4.67 0.10 9.37
C VAL A 49 3.31 -0.41 9.84
N PHE A 50 2.85 -1.51 9.25
CA PHE A 50 1.59 -2.14 9.60
C PHE A 50 1.79 -3.61 9.92
N GLU A 51 1.02 -4.11 10.88
CA GLU A 51 0.98 -5.53 11.21
C GLU A 51 0.07 -6.25 10.22
N LEU A 52 0.62 -7.19 9.45
CA LEU A 52 -0.12 -7.96 8.46
C LEU A 52 0.28 -9.42 8.57
N GLU A 53 -0.70 -10.32 8.68
CA GLU A 53 -0.46 -11.76 8.74
C GLU A 53 0.55 -12.14 9.82
N GLY A 54 0.48 -11.46 10.96
CA GLY A 54 1.33 -11.75 12.12
C GLY A 54 2.75 -11.19 12.04
N ALA A 55 3.05 -10.34 11.07
CA ALA A 55 4.38 -9.76 10.91
C ALA A 55 4.31 -8.29 10.51
N ALA A 56 5.29 -7.51 10.93
CA ALA A 56 5.40 -6.09 10.56
C ALA A 56 5.78 -5.96 9.09
N HIS A 57 5.08 -5.10 8.38
CA HIS A 57 5.35 -4.78 6.97
C HIS A 57 5.50 -3.27 6.81
N VAL A 58 6.50 -2.88 6.02
CA VAL A 58 6.78 -1.47 5.73
C VAL A 58 6.10 -1.08 4.43
N LEU A 59 5.32 0.00 4.45
CA LEU A 59 4.73 0.56 3.25
C LEU A 59 5.76 1.44 2.55
N HIS A 60 6.24 1.01 1.39
CA HIS A 60 7.22 1.77 0.60
C HIS A 60 6.48 2.75 -0.30
N THR A 61 6.03 3.84 0.29
CA THR A 61 5.13 4.81 -0.31
C THR A 61 5.71 5.45 -1.57
N ALA A 62 7.00 5.75 -1.58
CA ALA A 62 7.66 6.38 -2.73
C ALA A 62 7.84 5.42 -3.92
N GLU A 63 7.59 4.13 -3.72
CA GLU A 63 7.67 3.12 -4.79
C GLU A 63 6.30 2.80 -5.41
N MET A 64 5.34 3.70 -5.23
CA MET A 64 4.02 3.49 -5.81
C MET A 64 4.07 3.38 -7.32
N ALA A 65 3.16 2.58 -7.88
CA ALA A 65 3.08 2.34 -9.32
C ALA A 65 1.64 1.99 -9.70
N ALA A 66 1.29 2.23 -10.96
CA ALA A 66 0.02 1.80 -11.49
C ALA A 66 0.14 0.37 -11.99
N ILE A 67 -0.76 -0.51 -11.54
CA ILE A 67 -0.82 -1.90 -12.00
C ILE A 67 -2.21 -2.20 -12.55
N PRO A 68 -2.36 -3.21 -13.42
CA PRO A 68 -3.67 -3.58 -13.93
C PRO A 68 -4.63 -3.94 -12.78
N SER A 69 -5.83 -3.36 -12.79
CA SER A 69 -6.82 -3.63 -11.75
C SER A 69 -7.21 -5.10 -11.67
N ALA A 70 -7.04 -5.84 -12.77
CA ALA A 70 -7.29 -7.28 -12.80
C ALA A 70 -6.44 -8.06 -11.79
N LEU A 71 -5.29 -7.53 -11.37
CA LEU A 71 -4.44 -8.17 -10.39
C LEU A 71 -4.99 -8.08 -8.97
N LEU A 72 -5.99 -7.22 -8.74
CA LEU A 72 -6.59 -6.99 -7.42
C LEU A 72 -7.99 -7.58 -7.31
N LYS A 73 -8.28 -8.65 -8.06
CA LYS A 73 -9.63 -9.27 -8.08
C LYS A 73 -9.88 -10.22 -6.91
N ALA A 74 -8.84 -10.78 -6.33
CA ALA A 74 -8.99 -11.68 -5.18
C ALA A 74 -9.46 -10.89 -3.95
N PRO A 75 -10.07 -11.54 -2.95
CA PRO A 75 -10.43 -10.87 -1.72
C PRO A 75 -9.23 -10.20 -1.06
N SER A 76 -9.44 -9.06 -0.43
CA SER A 76 -8.36 -8.34 0.25
C SER A 76 -7.82 -9.15 1.42
N VAL A 77 -6.51 -9.04 1.64
CA VAL A 77 -5.81 -9.66 2.77
C VAL A 77 -6.12 -8.91 4.07
N ALA A 78 -6.26 -7.60 3.99
CA ALA A 78 -6.52 -6.74 5.14
C ALA A 78 -7.13 -5.42 4.69
N ASP A 79 -7.79 -4.75 5.63
CA ASP A 79 -8.36 -3.42 5.44
C ASP A 79 -7.61 -2.46 6.35
N LEU A 80 -6.86 -1.52 5.76
CA LEU A 80 -6.11 -0.49 6.48
C LEU A 80 -6.78 0.87 6.43
N SER A 81 -8.06 0.94 6.07
CA SER A 81 -8.76 2.22 5.93
C SER A 81 -8.83 3.02 7.23
N ARG A 82 -8.77 2.38 8.38
CA ARG A 82 -8.72 3.08 9.68
C ARG A 82 -7.43 3.87 9.87
N PHE A 83 -6.40 3.59 9.08
CA PHE A 83 -5.10 4.29 9.11
C PHE A 83 -4.99 5.33 8.01
N ASP A 84 -6.11 5.80 7.46
CA ASP A 84 -6.12 6.71 6.33
C ASP A 84 -5.31 7.98 6.60
N CYS A 85 -5.34 8.52 7.80
CA CYS A 85 -4.55 9.73 8.15
C CYS A 85 -3.06 9.48 8.02
N GLU A 86 -2.56 8.35 8.51
CA GLU A 86 -1.15 7.98 8.41
C GLU A 86 -0.73 7.75 6.96
N ILE A 87 -1.57 7.06 6.19
CA ILE A 87 -1.30 6.77 4.79
C ILE A 87 -1.29 8.05 3.98
N ARG A 88 -2.28 8.93 4.18
CA ARG A 88 -2.35 10.22 3.46
C ARG A 88 -1.18 11.12 3.83
N ALA A 89 -0.74 11.13 5.09
CA ALA A 89 0.43 11.89 5.51
C ALA A 89 1.70 11.40 4.80
N ALA A 90 1.85 10.07 4.65
CA ALA A 90 2.98 9.50 3.90
C ALA A 90 2.95 9.90 2.43
N LEU A 91 1.76 9.89 1.80
CA LEU A 91 1.60 10.35 0.42
C LEU A 91 1.95 11.83 0.28
N ASP A 92 1.53 12.65 1.21
CA ASP A 92 1.85 14.09 1.21
C ASP A 92 3.35 14.30 1.29
N MET A 93 4.07 13.49 2.08
CA MET A 93 5.53 13.57 2.14
C MET A 93 6.20 13.25 0.81
N VAL A 94 5.66 12.27 0.07
CA VAL A 94 6.21 11.91 -1.25
C VAL A 94 6.10 13.09 -2.20
N PHE A 95 4.96 13.78 -2.18
CA PHE A 95 4.66 14.83 -3.18
C PHE A 95 5.04 16.23 -2.74
N SER A 96 5.09 16.50 -1.45
CA SER A 96 5.29 17.85 -0.90
C SER A 96 6.52 17.97 0.01
N GLY A 97 7.09 16.85 0.42
CA GLY A 97 8.25 16.85 1.32
C GLY A 97 7.91 17.02 2.79
N PHE A 98 6.62 17.08 3.12
CA PHE A 98 6.18 17.17 4.52
C PHE A 98 4.72 16.79 4.71
#